data_01d8d9bc6bd0a89bbaaf4f95cc086c71
#
_entry.id   01d8d9bc6bd0a89bbaaf4f95cc086c71
#
_cell.length_a   1.000
_cell.length_b   1.000
_cell.length_c   1.000
_cell.angle_alpha   90.00
_cell.angle_beta   90.00
_cell.angle_gamma   90.00
#
_symmetry.space_group_name_H-M   'P 1'
#
loop_
_entity.id
_entity.type
_entity.pdbx_description
1 polymer ?
#
loop_
_entity_poly.entity_id
_entity_poly.type
_entity_poly.pdbx_seq_one_letter_code
_entity_poly.pdbx_strand_id
1 'polypeptide(L)'
;MKKPILSRYRVDKVPILIQPQFYLYGYGMGSLLFLYLLFLRVTTKVKIVGREKLKKDSNHIFSLWHSFVPLGLASATPIISRILDRAPQVWMQHPVWYMKPIHVLLSLMGVKKIILGSTGHSGREAAELLVDYLRLGYSTVINPDGPNGPAFILKKGILHLSLKSNVPIVPMQFSSSSYRELKTWDRKKFARPFSTIEVKIGEPIHVTSDNFDHAHELLSGKMG
;
A
#
# COMPACT_ATOMS: atom_id res chain seq x y z
N MET A 1 19.24 -12.78 18.74
CA MET A 1 19.80 -12.93 17.37
C MET A 1 20.35 -11.59 16.88
N LYS A 2 21.62 -11.49 16.51
CA LYS A 2 22.20 -10.27 15.92
C LYS A 2 21.54 -10.06 14.53
N LYS A 3 20.94 -8.89 14.31
CA LYS A 3 20.38 -8.54 12.98
C LYS A 3 21.51 -8.59 11.94
N PRO A 4 21.28 -9.11 10.73
CA PRO A 4 22.29 -9.12 9.67
C PRO A 4 22.83 -7.72 9.43
N ILE A 5 24.11 -7.57 9.16
CA ILE A 5 24.81 -6.27 8.97
C ILE A 5 24.10 -5.41 7.91
N LEU A 6 23.59 -6.04 6.85
CA LEU A 6 22.84 -5.38 5.76
C LEU A 6 21.50 -4.78 6.22
N SER A 7 20.88 -5.26 7.31
CA SER A 7 19.60 -4.70 7.81
C SER A 7 19.75 -3.31 8.43
N ARG A 8 20.97 -2.80 8.58
CA ARG A 8 21.29 -1.49 9.19
C ARG A 8 21.21 -0.33 8.19
N TYR A 9 21.26 -0.60 6.88
CA TYR A 9 21.27 0.48 5.90
C TYR A 9 19.84 0.91 5.53
N ARG A 10 19.64 2.22 5.58
CA ARG A 10 18.46 2.86 5.00
C ARG A 10 18.67 3.02 3.50
N VAL A 11 17.57 2.97 2.75
CA VAL A 11 17.57 3.13 1.28
C VAL A 11 18.13 4.48 0.81
N ASP A 12 18.03 5.50 1.67
CA ASP A 12 18.51 6.87 1.45
C ASP A 12 19.92 7.14 2.02
N LYS A 13 20.53 6.16 2.71
CA LYS A 13 21.85 6.28 3.36
C LYS A 13 22.69 5.04 3.07
N VAL A 14 22.88 4.72 1.80
CA VAL A 14 23.70 3.58 1.35
C VAL A 14 25.13 4.08 1.11
N PRO A 15 26.18 3.39 1.65
CA PRO A 15 27.57 3.75 1.42
C PRO A 15 27.94 3.80 -0.07
N ILE A 16 28.75 4.77 -0.46
CA ILE A 16 29.10 5.05 -1.87
C ILE A 16 29.65 3.81 -2.60
N LEU A 17 30.50 3.03 -1.92
CA LEU A 17 31.15 1.84 -2.48
C LEU A 17 30.18 0.74 -2.92
N ILE A 18 29.00 0.65 -2.31
CA ILE A 18 27.99 -0.38 -2.63
C ILE A 18 26.78 0.19 -3.39
N GLN A 19 26.76 1.50 -3.65
CA GLN A 19 25.68 2.13 -4.40
C GLN A 19 25.43 1.52 -5.78
N PRO A 20 26.45 1.23 -6.62
CA PRO A 20 26.21 0.64 -7.95
C PRO A 20 25.44 -0.68 -7.87
N GLN A 21 25.88 -1.59 -6.99
CA GLN A 21 25.20 -2.89 -6.80
C GLN A 21 23.79 -2.71 -6.20
N PHE A 22 23.65 -1.78 -5.28
CA PHE A 22 22.37 -1.44 -4.67
C PHE A 22 21.37 -0.90 -5.70
N TYR A 23 21.81 -0.01 -6.59
CA TYR A 23 20.97 0.51 -7.66
C TYR A 23 20.65 -0.56 -8.69
N LEU A 24 21.62 -1.37 -9.11
CA LEU A 24 21.39 -2.50 -10.01
C LEU A 24 20.35 -3.47 -9.44
N TYR A 25 20.48 -3.84 -8.16
CA TYR A 25 19.50 -4.65 -7.46
C TYR A 25 18.12 -3.97 -7.44
N GLY A 26 18.06 -2.70 -7.02
CA GLY A 26 16.82 -1.97 -6.85
C GLY A 26 16.06 -1.80 -8.17
N TYR A 27 16.72 -1.27 -9.19
CA TYR A 27 16.09 -1.02 -10.49
C TYR A 27 15.88 -2.30 -11.28
N GLY A 28 16.85 -3.21 -11.31
CA GLY A 28 16.72 -4.48 -12.00
C GLY A 28 15.56 -5.32 -11.46
N MET A 29 15.55 -5.58 -10.16
CA MET A 29 14.48 -6.36 -9.53
C MET A 29 13.13 -5.62 -9.56
N GLY A 30 13.11 -4.29 -9.36
CA GLY A 30 11.87 -3.51 -9.42
C GLY A 30 11.24 -3.52 -10.81
N SER A 31 12.06 -3.42 -11.86
CA SER A 31 11.59 -3.54 -13.25
C SER A 31 11.10 -4.94 -13.58
N LEU A 32 11.80 -5.99 -13.12
CA LEU A 32 11.33 -7.37 -13.28
C LEU A 32 9.98 -7.62 -12.59
N LEU A 33 9.80 -7.09 -11.38
CA LEU A 33 8.51 -7.15 -10.69
C LEU A 33 7.42 -6.41 -11.47
N PHE A 34 7.72 -5.25 -12.04
CA PHE A 34 6.77 -4.51 -12.86
C PHE A 34 6.37 -5.28 -14.11
N LEU A 35 7.34 -5.88 -14.83
CA LEU A 35 7.08 -6.72 -16.00
C LEU A 35 6.24 -7.96 -15.63
N TYR A 36 6.53 -8.59 -14.50
CA TYR A 36 5.72 -9.69 -13.98
C TYR A 36 4.27 -9.25 -13.68
N LEU A 37 4.07 -8.08 -13.07
CA LEU A 37 2.73 -7.55 -12.85
C LEU A 37 2.02 -7.19 -14.17
N LEU A 38 2.73 -6.69 -15.18
CA LEU A 38 2.17 -6.50 -16.52
C LEU A 38 1.73 -7.83 -17.15
N PHE A 39 2.54 -8.87 -17.03
CA PHE A 39 2.16 -10.22 -17.47
C PHE A 39 0.91 -10.72 -16.73
N LEU A 40 0.84 -10.57 -15.41
CA LEU A 40 -0.37 -10.90 -14.65
C LEU A 40 -1.56 -10.07 -15.14
N ARG A 41 -1.39 -8.78 -15.38
CA ARG A 41 -2.48 -7.89 -15.82
C ARG A 41 -3.08 -8.29 -17.17
N VAL A 42 -2.28 -8.81 -18.11
CA VAL A 42 -2.80 -9.30 -19.40
C VAL A 42 -3.38 -10.71 -19.32
N THR A 43 -2.96 -11.52 -18.36
CA THR A 43 -3.44 -12.89 -18.18
C THR A 43 -4.55 -13.03 -17.14
N THR A 44 -4.82 -12.01 -16.31
CA THR A 44 -5.87 -12.04 -15.30
C THR A 44 -7.06 -11.16 -15.69
N LYS A 45 -8.27 -11.58 -15.28
CA LYS A 45 -9.48 -10.78 -15.39
C LYS A 45 -9.65 -9.95 -14.11
N VAL A 46 -9.75 -8.63 -14.22
CA VAL A 46 -9.99 -7.76 -13.06
C VAL A 46 -11.42 -7.24 -13.10
N LYS A 47 -12.18 -7.53 -12.03
CA LYS A 47 -13.54 -7.01 -11.78
C LYS A 47 -13.45 -5.98 -10.65
N ILE A 48 -13.98 -4.79 -10.87
CA ILE A 48 -14.02 -3.72 -9.86
C ILE A 48 -15.48 -3.42 -9.57
N VAL A 49 -15.84 -3.43 -8.28
CA VAL A 49 -17.18 -3.15 -7.78
C VAL A 49 -17.10 -2.01 -6.77
N GLY A 50 -18.02 -1.06 -6.81
CA GLY A 50 -18.11 0.03 -5.85
C GLY A 50 -17.29 1.26 -6.22
N ARG A 51 -16.73 1.36 -7.42
CA ARG A 51 -15.96 2.53 -7.86
C ARG A 51 -16.80 3.80 -7.92
N GLU A 52 -18.10 3.68 -8.18
CA GLU A 52 -19.10 4.75 -8.21
C GLU A 52 -19.26 5.44 -6.84
N LYS A 53 -18.83 4.81 -5.76
CA LYS A 53 -18.85 5.35 -4.39
C LYS A 53 -17.79 6.43 -4.15
N LEU A 54 -16.74 6.42 -4.98
CA LEU A 54 -15.68 7.43 -4.90
C LEU A 54 -16.15 8.72 -5.55
N LYS A 55 -16.10 9.81 -4.79
CA LYS A 55 -16.39 11.14 -5.37
C LYS A 55 -15.34 11.50 -6.41
N LYS A 56 -15.77 12.04 -7.53
CA LYS A 56 -14.87 12.63 -8.53
C LYS A 56 -14.14 13.80 -7.88
N ASP A 57 -12.87 13.95 -8.21
CA ASP A 57 -12.02 15.05 -7.77
C ASP A 57 -11.79 15.16 -6.25
N SER A 58 -11.98 14.06 -5.53
CA SER A 58 -11.60 13.92 -4.11
C SER A 58 -10.46 12.93 -3.94
N ASN A 59 -9.71 13.11 -2.86
CA ASN A 59 -8.65 12.19 -2.45
C ASN A 59 -9.10 11.30 -1.28
N HIS A 60 -8.44 10.16 -1.12
CA HIS A 60 -8.85 9.12 -0.18
C HIS A 60 -7.64 8.44 0.48
N ILE A 61 -7.89 7.86 1.66
CA ILE A 61 -6.99 6.90 2.31
C ILE A 61 -7.55 5.50 2.03
N PHE A 62 -7.00 4.80 1.06
CA PHE A 62 -7.40 3.43 0.77
C PHE A 62 -6.82 2.47 1.79
N SER A 63 -7.66 1.59 2.33
CA SER A 63 -7.29 0.62 3.37
C SER A 63 -7.45 -0.80 2.87
N LEU A 64 -6.39 -1.60 2.93
CA LEU A 64 -6.42 -3.03 2.64
C LEU A 64 -5.44 -3.78 3.54
N TRP A 65 -5.72 -5.05 3.84
CA TRP A 65 -4.82 -5.88 4.61
C TRP A 65 -3.52 -6.18 3.87
N HIS A 66 -2.42 -6.34 4.58
CA HIS A 66 -1.10 -6.67 4.03
C HIS A 66 -1.12 -7.92 3.15
N SER A 67 -1.95 -8.91 3.52
CA SER A 67 -2.18 -10.13 2.74
C SER A 67 -2.57 -9.87 1.30
N PHE A 68 -3.31 -8.80 1.03
CA PHE A 68 -3.87 -8.50 -0.28
C PHE A 68 -3.04 -7.52 -1.12
N VAL A 69 -1.92 -7.02 -0.59
CA VAL A 69 -1.05 -6.10 -1.34
C VAL A 69 -0.66 -6.63 -2.73
N PRO A 70 -0.25 -7.92 -2.89
CA PRO A 70 0.11 -8.41 -4.22
C PRO A 70 -1.09 -8.47 -5.19
N LEU A 71 -2.30 -8.79 -4.71
CA LEU A 71 -3.53 -8.74 -5.51
C LEU A 71 -3.85 -7.30 -5.92
N GLY A 72 -3.72 -6.36 -4.97
CA GLY A 72 -3.92 -4.94 -5.21
C GLY A 72 -2.97 -4.40 -6.30
N LEU A 73 -1.68 -4.71 -6.20
CA LEU A 73 -0.68 -4.31 -7.20
C LEU A 73 -0.96 -4.94 -8.57
N ALA A 74 -1.28 -6.23 -8.63
CA ALA A 74 -1.60 -6.91 -9.89
C ALA A 74 -2.85 -6.31 -10.56
N SER A 75 -3.89 -5.98 -9.78
CA SER A 75 -5.11 -5.37 -10.31
C SER A 75 -4.90 -3.92 -10.75
N ALA A 76 -4.01 -3.18 -10.09
CA ALA A 76 -3.74 -1.76 -10.34
C ALA A 76 -2.74 -1.48 -11.48
N THR A 77 -1.99 -2.49 -11.93
CA THR A 77 -1.00 -2.34 -13.00
C THR A 77 -1.67 -2.00 -14.35
N PRO A 78 -1.08 -1.18 -15.21
CA PRO A 78 0.22 -0.51 -15.06
C PRO A 78 0.19 0.79 -14.25
N ILE A 79 -0.98 1.37 -14.01
CA ILE A 79 -1.10 2.66 -13.33
C ILE A 79 -2.12 2.55 -12.20
N ILE A 80 -1.67 2.77 -10.98
CA ILE A 80 -2.46 2.67 -9.74
C ILE A 80 -3.75 3.50 -9.78
N SER A 81 -3.69 4.72 -10.28
CA SER A 81 -4.86 5.61 -10.39
C SER A 81 -5.99 5.09 -11.27
N ARG A 82 -5.76 4.05 -12.08
CA ARG A 82 -6.85 3.43 -12.88
C ARG A 82 -7.89 2.71 -12.03
N ILE A 83 -7.49 2.17 -10.88
CA ILE A 83 -8.40 1.47 -9.95
C ILE A 83 -8.88 2.39 -8.84
N LEU A 84 -7.95 3.18 -8.30
CA LEU A 84 -8.24 4.16 -7.25
C LEU A 84 -8.91 5.41 -7.82
N ASP A 85 -8.83 6.50 -7.12
CA ASP A 85 -9.21 7.81 -7.61
C ASP A 85 -8.18 8.40 -8.59
N ARG A 86 -8.47 9.57 -9.14
CA ARG A 86 -7.55 10.29 -10.03
C ARG A 86 -6.50 11.11 -9.31
N ALA A 87 -6.57 11.19 -7.99
CA ALA A 87 -5.65 11.97 -7.18
C ALA A 87 -4.21 11.45 -7.31
N PRO A 88 -3.21 12.31 -7.23
CA PRO A 88 -1.82 11.89 -7.19
C PRO A 88 -1.56 11.04 -5.95
N GLN A 89 -0.73 10.00 -6.10
CA GLN A 89 -0.50 9.02 -5.03
C GLN A 89 0.78 9.32 -4.25
N VAL A 90 0.68 9.31 -2.93
CA VAL A 90 1.81 9.35 -2.00
C VAL A 90 1.75 8.14 -1.06
N TRP A 91 2.81 7.37 -0.97
CA TRP A 91 2.81 6.16 -0.16
C TRP A 91 3.91 6.17 0.89
N MET A 92 3.57 5.77 2.11
CA MET A 92 4.55 5.55 3.17
C MET A 92 5.15 4.15 3.03
N GLN A 93 6.48 4.05 3.01
CA GLN A 93 7.21 2.81 2.81
C GLN A 93 8.34 2.63 3.82
N HIS A 94 8.63 1.37 4.14
CA HIS A 94 9.73 1.03 5.04
C HIS A 94 11.08 1.47 4.45
N PRO A 95 11.96 2.14 5.23
CA PRO A 95 13.20 2.72 4.71
C PRO A 95 14.37 1.74 4.54
N VAL A 96 14.16 0.45 4.79
CA VAL A 96 15.23 -0.56 4.71
C VAL A 96 15.68 -0.80 3.26
N TRP A 97 16.98 -1.07 3.09
CA TRP A 97 17.62 -1.18 1.78
C TRP A 97 16.96 -2.19 0.82
N TYR A 98 16.52 -3.33 1.32
CA TYR A 98 15.91 -4.39 0.51
C TYR A 98 14.51 -4.02 -0.02
N MET A 99 13.92 -2.91 0.44
CA MET A 99 12.67 -2.37 -0.10
C MET A 99 12.88 -1.53 -1.38
N LYS A 100 14.13 -1.27 -1.81
CA LYS A 100 14.40 -0.47 -3.01
C LYS A 100 13.67 -0.98 -4.26
N PRO A 101 13.59 -2.30 -4.56
CA PRO A 101 12.80 -2.80 -5.68
C PRO A 101 11.31 -2.42 -5.60
N ILE A 102 10.71 -2.46 -4.41
CA ILE A 102 9.32 -2.05 -4.22
C ILE A 102 9.15 -0.54 -4.44
N HIS A 103 10.10 0.29 -3.99
CA HIS A 103 10.07 1.73 -4.26
C HIS A 103 10.14 2.02 -5.77
N VAL A 104 11.00 1.31 -6.51
CA VAL A 104 11.09 1.42 -7.97
C VAL A 104 9.78 0.96 -8.63
N LEU A 105 9.26 -0.20 -8.23
CA LEU A 105 7.99 -0.71 -8.71
C LEU A 105 6.85 0.31 -8.54
N LEU A 106 6.69 0.87 -7.34
CA LEU A 106 5.64 1.86 -7.06
C LEU A 106 5.80 3.12 -7.90
N SER A 107 7.04 3.58 -8.12
CA SER A 107 7.33 4.72 -8.99
C SER A 107 6.94 4.42 -10.45
N LEU A 108 7.25 3.23 -10.96
CA LEU A 108 6.84 2.77 -12.29
C LEU A 108 5.31 2.67 -12.42
N MET A 109 4.61 2.35 -11.34
CA MET A 109 3.15 2.31 -11.28
C MET A 109 2.50 3.69 -11.08
N GLY A 110 3.27 4.77 -11.07
CA GLY A 110 2.77 6.14 -11.01
C GLY A 110 2.59 6.74 -9.63
N VAL A 111 3.14 6.11 -8.57
CA VAL A 111 3.22 6.75 -7.24
C VAL A 111 4.16 7.94 -7.33
N LYS A 112 3.66 9.14 -7.02
CA LYS A 112 4.38 10.41 -7.19
C LYS A 112 5.41 10.65 -6.11
N LYS A 113 5.14 10.19 -4.88
CA LYS A 113 6.02 10.41 -3.74
C LYS A 113 6.04 9.17 -2.84
N ILE A 114 7.23 8.78 -2.41
CA ILE A 114 7.44 7.76 -1.39
C ILE A 114 7.98 8.45 -0.13
N ILE A 115 7.26 8.33 0.98
CA ILE A 115 7.68 8.80 2.29
C ILE A 115 8.34 7.63 3.01
N LEU A 116 9.59 7.83 3.45
CA LEU A 116 10.37 6.79 4.11
C LEU A 116 10.13 6.79 5.61
N GLY A 117 9.31 5.85 6.09
CA GLY A 117 9.04 5.68 7.51
C GLY A 117 8.15 4.48 7.80
N SER A 118 8.27 3.95 8.99
CA SER A 118 7.41 2.86 9.51
C SER A 118 7.54 2.78 11.02
N THR A 119 6.73 1.99 11.69
CA THR A 119 6.84 1.74 13.13
C THR A 119 8.28 1.37 13.52
N GLY A 120 8.88 2.15 14.43
CA GLY A 120 10.29 1.99 14.83
C GLY A 120 11.33 2.62 13.90
N HIS A 121 10.94 3.31 12.82
CA HIS A 121 11.83 3.96 11.86
C HIS A 121 11.22 5.30 11.38
N SER A 122 11.26 6.32 12.23
CA SER A 122 10.68 7.65 11.94
C SER A 122 9.22 7.60 11.50
N GLY A 123 8.43 6.70 12.09
CA GLY A 123 7.05 6.48 11.67
C GLY A 123 6.13 7.66 11.99
N ARG A 124 6.41 8.39 13.09
CA ARG A 124 5.64 9.56 13.49
C ARG A 124 5.84 10.73 12.53
N GLU A 125 7.07 11.05 12.24
CA GLU A 125 7.43 12.13 11.31
C GLU A 125 6.94 11.83 9.89
N ALA A 126 7.04 10.57 9.47
CA ALA A 126 6.51 10.13 8.19
C ALA A 126 4.98 10.23 8.12
N ALA A 127 4.27 9.93 9.22
CA ALA A 127 2.82 10.07 9.30
C ALA A 127 2.38 11.54 9.28
N GLU A 128 3.10 12.44 9.95
CA GLU A 128 2.84 13.88 9.91
C GLU A 128 3.03 14.43 8.50
N LEU A 129 4.13 14.08 7.83
CA LEU A 129 4.36 14.46 6.44
C LEU A 129 3.28 13.88 5.50
N LEU A 130 2.80 12.65 5.75
CA LEU A 130 1.71 12.06 4.98
C LEU A 130 0.40 12.85 5.15
N VAL A 131 0.10 13.32 6.38
CA VAL A 131 -1.06 14.19 6.64
C VAL A 131 -1.00 15.46 5.79
N ASP A 132 0.18 16.08 5.66
CA ASP A 132 0.34 17.29 4.85
C ASP A 132 0.08 17.02 3.36
N TYR A 133 0.60 15.91 2.81
CA TYR A 133 0.29 15.50 1.44
C TYR A 133 -1.20 15.20 1.23
N LEU A 134 -1.85 14.55 2.20
CA LEU A 134 -3.29 14.29 2.14
C LEU A 134 -4.10 15.60 2.09
N ARG A 135 -3.72 16.61 2.88
CA ARG A 135 -4.34 17.94 2.83
C ARG A 135 -4.10 18.69 1.50
N LEU A 136 -3.00 18.37 0.81
CA LEU A 136 -2.69 18.89 -0.53
C LEU A 136 -3.43 18.14 -1.65
N GLY A 137 -4.36 17.22 -1.33
CA GLY A 137 -5.15 16.51 -2.33
C GLY A 137 -4.52 15.21 -2.85
N TYR A 138 -3.47 14.68 -2.20
CA TYR A 138 -2.92 13.37 -2.54
C TYR A 138 -3.74 12.26 -1.90
N SER A 139 -3.83 11.12 -2.58
CA SER A 139 -4.33 9.87 -2.00
C SER A 139 -3.20 8.95 -1.57
N THR A 140 -3.52 8.03 -0.67
CA THR A 140 -2.58 7.03 -0.17
C THR A 140 -3.21 5.66 -0.02
N VAL A 141 -2.36 4.65 0.09
CA VAL A 141 -2.76 3.28 0.46
C VAL A 141 -2.09 2.91 1.78
N ILE A 142 -2.87 2.48 2.74
CA ILE A 142 -2.41 2.07 4.08
C ILE A 142 -2.80 0.62 4.36
N ASN A 143 -1.84 -0.15 4.86
CA ASN A 143 -2.04 -1.49 5.38
C ASN A 143 -2.11 -1.42 6.91
N PRO A 144 -3.30 -1.41 7.52
CA PRO A 144 -3.44 -1.06 8.94
C PRO A 144 -2.95 -2.13 9.91
N ASP A 145 -2.72 -3.36 9.43
CA ASP A 145 -2.08 -4.45 10.19
C ASP A 145 -0.55 -4.45 10.09
N GLY A 146 0.03 -3.62 9.22
CA GLY A 146 1.47 -3.54 9.00
C GLY A 146 2.24 -2.73 10.04
N PRO A 147 3.60 -2.72 9.94
CA PRO A 147 4.42 -3.59 9.10
C PRO A 147 4.69 -4.98 9.71
N ASN A 148 4.43 -5.19 11.02
CA ASN A 148 4.86 -6.36 11.78
C ASN A 148 3.69 -7.21 12.28
N GLY A 149 2.46 -7.01 11.77
CA GLY A 149 1.29 -7.73 12.23
C GLY A 149 0.82 -7.39 13.65
N PRO A 150 -0.03 -8.20 14.24
CA PRO A 150 -0.63 -9.42 13.69
C PRO A 150 -1.51 -9.17 12.45
N ALA A 151 -1.58 -10.17 11.54
CA ALA A 151 -2.41 -10.07 10.36
C ALA A 151 -3.90 -9.87 10.72
N PHE A 152 -4.58 -9.03 9.93
CA PHE A 152 -6.01 -8.73 10.10
C PHE A 152 -6.38 -8.04 11.43
N ILE A 153 -5.42 -7.43 12.10
CA ILE A 153 -5.68 -6.59 13.28
C ILE A 153 -5.51 -5.12 12.91
N LEU A 154 -6.62 -4.39 12.97
CA LEU A 154 -6.67 -2.97 12.61
C LEU A 154 -5.95 -2.12 13.67
N LYS A 155 -4.88 -1.44 13.27
CA LYS A 155 -4.17 -0.47 14.12
C LYS A 155 -4.77 0.92 13.96
N LYS A 156 -4.95 1.65 15.06
CA LYS A 156 -5.58 2.98 15.08
C LYS A 156 -4.84 4.08 14.27
N GLY A 157 -3.62 3.82 13.79
CA GLY A 157 -2.82 4.80 13.04
C GLY A 157 -3.53 5.36 11.80
N ILE A 158 -4.26 4.53 11.05
CA ILE A 158 -5.02 4.97 9.87
C ILE A 158 -6.16 5.94 10.23
N LEU A 159 -6.82 5.72 11.38
CA LEU A 159 -7.87 6.62 11.87
C LEU A 159 -7.29 7.98 12.25
N HIS A 160 -6.12 8.01 12.89
CA HIS A 160 -5.43 9.26 13.21
C HIS A 160 -5.01 10.03 11.94
N LEU A 161 -4.60 9.33 10.88
CA LEU A 161 -4.32 9.97 9.58
C LEU A 161 -5.57 10.63 9.02
N SER A 162 -6.70 9.93 9.00
CA SER A 162 -7.99 10.46 8.53
C SER A 162 -8.45 11.63 9.37
N LEU A 163 -8.46 11.49 10.69
CA LEU A 163 -8.86 12.55 11.63
C LEU A 163 -8.04 13.83 11.43
N LYS A 164 -6.70 13.71 11.33
CA LYS A 164 -5.80 14.85 11.17
C LYS A 164 -5.87 15.50 9.81
N SER A 165 -6.06 14.73 8.75
CA SER A 165 -6.08 15.22 7.37
C SER A 165 -7.47 15.64 6.90
N ASN A 166 -8.54 15.21 7.58
CA ASN A 166 -9.93 15.29 7.16
C ASN A 166 -10.22 14.57 5.82
N VAL A 167 -9.41 13.53 5.50
CA VAL A 167 -9.56 12.70 4.29
C VAL A 167 -10.20 11.37 4.67
N PRO A 168 -11.28 10.93 3.96
CA PRO A 168 -12.00 9.71 4.32
C PRO A 168 -11.19 8.46 4.04
N ILE A 169 -11.45 7.40 4.84
CA ILE A 169 -10.89 6.06 4.64
C ILE A 169 -11.83 5.26 3.76
N VAL A 170 -11.29 4.62 2.73
CA VAL A 170 -12.03 3.72 1.84
C VAL A 170 -11.55 2.29 2.08
N PRO A 171 -12.38 1.43 2.69
CA PRO A 171 -12.05 0.01 2.85
C PRO A 171 -12.05 -0.69 1.50
N MET A 172 -11.04 -1.52 1.26
CA MET A 172 -10.92 -2.33 0.05
C MET A 172 -10.81 -3.80 0.40
N GLN A 173 -11.56 -4.64 -0.29
CA GLN A 173 -11.48 -6.09 -0.20
C GLN A 173 -10.98 -6.66 -1.53
N PHE A 174 -10.21 -7.73 -1.45
CA PHE A 174 -9.67 -8.42 -2.62
C PHE A 174 -9.92 -9.91 -2.51
N SER A 175 -10.35 -10.50 -3.61
CA SER A 175 -10.41 -11.95 -3.77
C SER A 175 -9.81 -12.37 -5.10
N SER A 176 -9.41 -13.63 -5.21
CA SER A 176 -8.96 -14.21 -6.47
C SER A 176 -9.48 -15.63 -6.62
N SER A 177 -9.92 -15.99 -7.83
CA SER A 177 -10.37 -17.36 -8.12
C SER A 177 -9.26 -18.40 -8.02
N SER A 178 -7.99 -17.98 -8.15
CA SER A 178 -6.81 -18.81 -7.95
C SER A 178 -5.62 -17.96 -7.52
N TYR A 179 -5.00 -18.34 -6.42
CA TYR A 179 -3.84 -17.64 -5.86
C TYR A 179 -2.86 -18.62 -5.20
N ARG A 180 -1.64 -18.14 -4.96
CA ARG A 180 -0.64 -18.77 -4.09
C ARG A 180 -0.55 -17.95 -2.82
N GLU A 181 -0.68 -18.60 -1.67
CA GLU A 181 -0.47 -17.99 -0.36
C GLU A 181 0.95 -18.29 0.14
N LEU A 182 1.63 -17.27 0.66
CA LEU A 182 2.94 -17.44 1.28
C LEU A 182 2.78 -17.76 2.77
N LYS A 183 3.69 -18.58 3.30
CA LYS A 183 3.80 -18.90 4.74
C LYS A 183 4.53 -17.78 5.50
N THR A 184 4.06 -16.55 5.36
CA THR A 184 4.55 -15.36 6.07
C THR A 184 3.53 -14.93 7.13
N TRP A 185 3.90 -14.04 8.06
CA TRP A 185 2.99 -13.55 9.10
C TRP A 185 1.70 -12.94 8.51
N ASP A 186 1.82 -12.29 7.35
CA ASP A 186 0.74 -11.60 6.64
C ASP A 186 0.04 -12.46 5.59
N ARG A 187 0.47 -13.71 5.37
CA ARG A 187 -0.13 -14.66 4.42
C ARG A 187 -0.39 -14.05 3.04
N LYS A 188 0.63 -13.41 2.45
CA LYS A 188 0.50 -12.72 1.15
C LYS A 188 -0.08 -13.62 0.08
N LYS A 189 -1.11 -13.10 -0.61
CA LYS A 189 -1.83 -13.79 -1.68
C LYS A 189 -1.42 -13.24 -3.03
N PHE A 190 -0.80 -14.08 -3.84
CA PHE A 190 -0.37 -13.76 -5.20
C PHE A 190 -1.33 -14.41 -6.19
N ALA A 191 -1.96 -13.62 -7.07
CA ALA A 191 -2.79 -14.16 -8.14
C ALA A 191 -1.98 -15.11 -9.04
N ARG A 192 -2.62 -16.16 -9.52
CA ARG A 192 -2.05 -16.98 -10.59
C ARG A 192 -2.48 -16.42 -11.96
N PRO A 193 -1.68 -16.61 -13.01
CA PRO A 193 -2.12 -16.31 -14.38
C PRO A 193 -3.46 -16.98 -14.68
N PHE A 194 -4.26 -16.36 -15.53
CA PHE A 194 -5.58 -16.80 -15.95
C PHE A 194 -6.64 -16.85 -14.83
N SER A 195 -6.37 -16.25 -13.68
CA SER A 195 -7.34 -16.09 -12.60
C SER A 195 -8.22 -14.84 -12.80
N THR A 196 -9.28 -14.75 -11.99
CA THR A 196 -10.08 -13.53 -11.87
C THR A 196 -9.79 -12.89 -10.52
N ILE A 197 -9.38 -11.62 -10.52
CA ILE A 197 -9.24 -10.81 -9.32
C ILE A 197 -10.48 -9.93 -9.19
N GLU A 198 -11.16 -9.99 -8.07
CA GLU A 198 -12.26 -9.09 -7.72
C GLU A 198 -11.77 -8.07 -6.70
N VAL A 199 -12.04 -6.79 -6.98
CA VAL A 199 -11.73 -5.64 -6.12
C VAL A 199 -13.06 -5.03 -5.69
N LYS A 200 -13.36 -5.03 -4.39
CA LYS A 200 -14.53 -4.36 -3.83
C LYS A 200 -14.10 -3.09 -3.12
N ILE A 201 -14.63 -1.98 -3.55
CA ILE A 201 -14.42 -0.65 -2.96
C ILE A 201 -15.64 -0.35 -2.08
N GLY A 202 -15.39 -0.15 -0.79
CA GLY A 202 -16.43 0.16 0.19
C GLY A 202 -16.81 1.63 0.23
N GLU A 203 -17.80 1.98 1.04
CA GLU A 203 -18.19 3.36 1.30
C GLU A 203 -17.08 4.11 2.04
N PRO A 204 -16.78 5.36 1.64
CA PRO A 204 -15.85 6.22 2.37
C PRO A 204 -16.32 6.45 3.82
N ILE A 205 -15.40 6.31 4.76
CA ILE A 205 -15.64 6.51 6.20
C ILE A 205 -14.94 7.80 6.63
N HIS A 206 -15.71 8.80 7.02
CA HIS A 206 -15.18 10.02 7.62
C HIS A 206 -14.95 9.82 9.12
N VAL A 207 -13.73 10.11 9.58
CA VAL A 207 -13.35 9.98 10.99
C VAL A 207 -13.33 11.35 11.65
N THR A 208 -14.06 11.47 12.75
CA THR A 208 -14.10 12.64 13.63
C THR A 208 -13.71 12.22 15.05
N SER A 209 -13.50 13.18 15.95
CA SER A 209 -13.29 12.88 17.39
C SER A 209 -14.45 12.10 17.98
N ASP A 210 -15.68 12.45 17.60
CA ASP A 210 -16.90 11.91 18.22
C ASP A 210 -17.22 10.48 17.73
N ASN A 211 -16.79 10.11 16.52
CA ASN A 211 -17.06 8.79 15.96
C ASN A 211 -15.84 7.86 15.90
N PHE A 212 -14.72 8.23 16.52
CA PHE A 212 -13.43 7.56 16.35
C PHE A 212 -13.47 6.03 16.62
N ASP A 213 -14.05 5.61 17.73
CA ASP A 213 -14.13 4.18 18.07
C ASP A 213 -15.18 3.46 17.22
N HIS A 214 -16.31 4.09 16.91
CA HIS A 214 -17.29 3.55 15.95
C HIS A 214 -16.68 3.38 14.54
N ALA A 215 -15.89 4.35 14.07
CA ALA A 215 -15.18 4.25 12.78
C ALA A 215 -14.16 3.11 12.79
N HIS A 216 -13.51 2.82 13.93
CA HIS A 216 -12.62 1.68 14.08
C HIS A 216 -13.35 0.35 13.88
N GLU A 217 -14.48 0.17 14.57
CA GLU A 217 -15.31 -1.04 14.47
C GLU A 217 -15.87 -1.21 13.05
N LEU A 218 -16.40 -0.12 12.49
CA LEU A 218 -16.95 -0.11 11.13
C LEU A 218 -15.91 -0.47 10.08
N LEU A 219 -14.69 0.12 10.15
CA LEU A 219 -13.60 -0.17 9.23
C LEU A 219 -13.15 -1.62 9.37
N SER A 220 -12.97 -2.11 10.61
CA SER A 220 -12.59 -3.50 10.87
C SER A 220 -13.58 -4.50 10.26
N GLY A 221 -14.88 -4.29 10.46
CA GLY A 221 -15.92 -5.15 9.89
C GLY A 221 -16.02 -5.10 8.36
N LYS A 222 -15.70 -3.94 7.75
CA LYS A 222 -15.77 -3.77 6.28
C LYS A 222 -14.52 -4.24 5.53
N MET A 223 -13.44 -4.53 6.21
CA MET A 223 -12.22 -5.04 5.56
C MET A 223 -12.22 -6.58 5.41
N GLY A 224 -13.14 -7.31 6.03
CA GLY A 224 -13.41 -8.75 5.87
C GLY A 224 -12.41 -9.62 6.54
#